data_a97d531cedd500b425e5503e1e97c3d6
#
_entry.id   a97d531cedd500b425e5503e1e97c3d6
#
_cell.length_a   1.000
_cell.length_b   1.000
_cell.length_c   1.000
_cell.angle_alpha   90.00
_cell.angle_beta   90.00
_cell.angle_gamma   90.00
#
_symmetry.space_group_name_H-M   'P 1'
#
loop_
_entity.id
_entity.type
_entity.pdbx_description
1 polymer ?
#
loop_
_entity_poly.entity_id
_entity_poly.type
_entity_poly.pdbx_seq_one_letter_code
_entity_poly.pdbx_strand_id
1 'polypeptide(L)'
;MQSSTTCPSCGGSGQVVSNRPSNADSNGLILKEETVLVKIPAGVEDGMQLKVSGKGNDSAGNGVAGDLIVLISEKEHDTLKREGNNLHFDLYISISEAVLGVSKEIETVTGNVRIKLESRIQSGKILRLRGKGLSSINSYGNGDLLVHVNVWTPKTLNKEQRLFFNQMKENENFIPSPEKGEKSFFEKVKDMFS
;
A
#
# COMPACT_ATOMS: atom_id res chain seq x y z
N MET A 1 -10.43 -57.53 34.82
CA MET A 1 -10.56 -56.15 34.36
C MET A 1 -9.28 -55.41 34.86
N GLN A 2 -8.42 -54.96 33.96
CA GLN A 2 -7.28 -54.10 34.34
C GLN A 2 -7.78 -52.64 34.37
N SER A 3 -7.82 -52.04 35.53
CA SER A 3 -8.08 -50.61 35.68
C SER A 3 -6.77 -49.86 35.61
N SER A 4 -6.59 -49.00 34.60
CA SER A 4 -5.44 -48.09 34.53
C SER A 4 -5.79 -46.77 35.21
N THR A 5 -5.09 -46.41 36.28
CA THR A 5 -5.19 -45.12 36.93
C THR A 5 -4.04 -44.20 36.44
N THR A 6 -4.37 -42.97 36.11
CA THR A 6 -3.36 -41.98 35.72
C THR A 6 -2.43 -41.70 36.92
N CYS A 7 -1.11 -41.75 36.72
CA CYS A 7 -0.12 -41.49 37.77
C CYS A 7 -0.27 -40.05 38.31
N PRO A 8 -0.48 -39.87 39.62
CA PRO A 8 -0.67 -38.53 40.21
C PRO A 8 0.59 -37.65 40.13
N SER A 9 1.79 -38.24 40.01
CA SER A 9 3.06 -37.51 39.98
C SER A 9 3.43 -37.00 38.59
N CYS A 10 3.06 -37.72 37.51
CA CYS A 10 3.43 -37.33 36.16
C CYS A 10 2.22 -37.03 35.27
N GLY A 11 0.99 -37.18 35.77
CA GLY A 11 -0.23 -36.95 34.99
C GLY A 11 -0.34 -37.79 33.70
N GLY A 12 0.40 -38.93 33.61
CA GLY A 12 0.45 -39.80 32.44
C GLY A 12 1.58 -39.47 31.45
N SER A 13 2.38 -38.42 31.68
CA SER A 13 3.50 -38.02 30.80
C SER A 13 4.74 -38.91 30.89
N GLY A 14 4.86 -39.72 31.93
CA GLY A 14 6.05 -40.55 32.23
C GLY A 14 7.28 -39.76 32.68
N GLN A 15 7.19 -38.46 32.79
CA GLN A 15 8.29 -37.58 33.19
C GLN A 15 7.86 -36.66 34.32
N VAL A 16 8.77 -36.35 35.23
CA VAL A 16 8.60 -35.43 36.35
C VAL A 16 9.73 -34.40 36.35
N VAL A 17 9.41 -33.13 36.49
CA VAL A 17 10.41 -32.05 36.59
C VAL A 17 11.14 -32.20 37.93
N SER A 18 12.39 -32.68 37.92
CA SER A 18 13.20 -32.92 39.12
C SER A 18 13.85 -31.66 39.66
N ASN A 19 14.16 -30.68 38.84
CA ASN A 19 14.75 -29.42 39.23
C ASN A 19 14.03 -28.25 38.56
N ARG A 20 13.16 -27.58 39.29
CA ARG A 20 12.34 -26.49 38.80
C ARG A 20 12.89 -25.15 39.28
N PRO A 21 13.36 -24.25 38.38
CA PRO A 21 13.71 -22.89 38.72
C PRO A 21 12.53 -22.14 39.35
N SER A 22 12.82 -21.21 40.26
CA SER A 22 11.79 -20.47 41.00
C SER A 22 10.90 -19.59 40.12
N ASN A 23 11.37 -19.25 38.94
CA ASN A 23 10.67 -18.44 37.93
C ASN A 23 9.98 -19.29 36.82
N ALA A 24 9.96 -20.63 36.97
CA ALA A 24 9.29 -21.51 36.02
C ALA A 24 7.82 -21.72 36.39
N ASP A 25 6.96 -21.88 35.36
CA ASP A 25 5.52 -22.20 35.47
C ASP A 25 5.32 -23.68 35.95
N SER A 26 4.05 -24.12 36.08
CA SER A 26 3.72 -25.49 36.49
C SER A 26 4.27 -26.57 35.55
N ASN A 27 4.55 -26.25 34.29
CA ASN A 27 5.06 -27.15 33.29
C ASN A 27 6.59 -27.11 33.14
N GLY A 28 7.27 -26.29 33.95
CA GLY A 28 8.72 -26.11 33.93
C GLY A 28 9.21 -25.12 32.89
N LEU A 29 8.31 -24.33 32.27
CA LEU A 29 8.64 -23.33 31.28
C LEU A 29 9.02 -21.99 31.95
N ILE A 30 9.98 -21.31 31.35
CA ILE A 30 10.47 -19.99 31.78
C ILE A 30 10.16 -18.95 30.70
N LEU A 31 9.64 -17.81 31.11
CA LEU A 31 9.49 -16.66 30.21
C LEU A 31 10.88 -16.10 29.86
N LYS A 32 11.20 -16.05 28.58
CA LYS A 32 12.44 -15.50 28.05
C LYS A 32 12.14 -14.55 26.89
N GLU A 33 12.79 -13.40 26.90
CA GLU A 33 12.77 -12.50 25.74
C GLU A 33 13.83 -12.94 24.71
N GLU A 34 13.41 -13.05 23.45
CA GLU A 34 14.30 -13.37 22.35
C GLU A 34 14.05 -12.40 21.19
N THR A 35 15.12 -11.88 20.60
CA THR A 35 15.02 -11.07 19.38
C THR A 35 15.03 -11.97 18.15
N VAL A 36 13.96 -11.93 17.38
CA VAL A 36 13.82 -12.71 16.16
C VAL A 36 13.97 -11.79 14.94
N LEU A 37 14.95 -12.09 14.07
CA LEU A 37 15.12 -11.40 12.80
C LEU A 37 14.12 -11.96 11.77
N VAL A 38 13.20 -11.13 11.31
CA VAL A 38 12.21 -11.49 10.30
C VAL A 38 12.54 -10.79 8.98
N LYS A 39 12.77 -11.56 7.92
CA LYS A 39 12.98 -11.01 6.59
C LYS A 39 11.63 -10.78 5.92
N ILE A 40 11.28 -9.51 5.71
CA ILE A 40 10.05 -9.12 5.00
C ILE A 40 10.35 -9.08 3.50
N PRO A 41 9.68 -9.88 2.66
CA PRO A 41 9.87 -9.84 1.22
C PRO A 41 9.27 -8.55 0.61
N ALA A 42 9.82 -8.08 -0.50
CA ALA A 42 9.24 -6.97 -1.24
C ALA A 42 7.88 -7.37 -1.82
N GLY A 43 6.92 -6.44 -1.81
CA GLY A 43 5.57 -6.67 -2.35
C GLY A 43 4.58 -7.28 -1.36
N VAL A 44 4.92 -7.42 -0.07
CA VAL A 44 3.93 -7.82 0.95
C VAL A 44 2.75 -6.86 0.96
N GLU A 45 1.57 -7.38 1.32
CA GLU A 45 0.32 -6.62 1.38
C GLU A 45 -0.25 -6.64 2.79
N ASP A 46 -1.16 -5.72 3.05
CA ASP A 46 -1.89 -5.66 4.31
C ASP A 46 -2.61 -6.98 4.60
N GLY A 47 -2.58 -7.43 5.86
CA GLY A 47 -3.17 -8.69 6.29
C GLY A 47 -2.37 -9.94 5.95
N MET A 48 -1.26 -9.86 5.21
CA MET A 48 -0.40 -11.02 4.97
C MET A 48 0.26 -11.53 6.24
N GLN A 49 0.43 -12.84 6.32
CA GLN A 49 1.06 -13.52 7.45
C GLN A 49 2.40 -14.13 7.02
N LEU A 50 3.44 -13.80 7.77
CA LEU A 50 4.76 -14.42 7.62
C LEU A 50 4.95 -15.44 8.74
N LYS A 51 5.26 -16.66 8.36
CA LYS A 51 5.53 -17.78 9.27
C LYS A 51 7.04 -17.92 9.49
N VAL A 52 7.47 -17.86 10.76
CA VAL A 52 8.85 -18.14 11.15
C VAL A 52 8.85 -19.44 11.93
N SER A 53 9.29 -20.51 11.29
CA SER A 53 9.25 -21.86 11.85
C SER A 53 10.15 -22.02 13.08
N GLY A 54 9.61 -22.68 14.13
CA GLY A 54 10.33 -22.99 15.35
C GLY A 54 10.71 -21.76 16.20
N LYS A 55 10.04 -20.60 15.98
CA LYS A 55 10.25 -19.36 16.75
C LYS A 55 9.05 -18.95 17.61
N GLY A 56 8.06 -19.84 17.72
CA GLY A 56 6.99 -19.72 18.70
C GLY A 56 7.40 -20.22 20.08
N ASN A 57 6.41 -20.44 20.94
CA ASN A 57 6.64 -20.95 22.29
C ASN A 57 7.16 -22.38 22.26
N ASP A 58 8.06 -22.69 23.18
CA ASP A 58 8.52 -24.06 23.41
C ASP A 58 7.38 -24.93 23.95
N SER A 59 7.42 -26.20 23.60
CA SER A 59 6.51 -27.20 24.12
C SER A 59 7.00 -27.71 25.49
N ALA A 60 6.07 -28.01 26.38
CA ALA A 60 6.41 -28.72 27.62
C ALA A 60 6.98 -30.12 27.30
N GLY A 61 8.10 -30.49 27.93
CA GLY A 61 8.76 -31.78 27.71
C GLY A 61 9.58 -31.83 26.42
N ASN A 62 9.53 -32.96 25.70
CA ASN A 62 10.35 -33.23 24.50
C ASN A 62 9.64 -32.80 23.18
N GLY A 63 8.68 -31.90 23.24
CA GLY A 63 7.96 -31.43 22.06
C GLY A 63 8.80 -30.43 21.23
N VAL A 64 8.33 -30.20 20.01
CA VAL A 64 8.94 -29.21 19.10
C VAL A 64 8.35 -27.84 19.38
N ALA A 65 9.17 -26.79 19.34
CA ALA A 65 8.71 -25.42 19.46
C ALA A 65 7.68 -25.09 18.35
N GLY A 66 6.72 -24.26 18.68
CA GLY A 66 5.71 -23.75 17.75
C GLY A 66 6.32 -22.77 16.73
N ASP A 67 5.49 -22.26 15.84
CA ASP A 67 5.86 -21.26 14.85
C ASP A 67 5.45 -19.87 15.33
N LEU A 68 6.25 -18.86 14.98
CA LEU A 68 5.88 -17.46 15.15
C LEU A 68 5.15 -16.99 13.88
N ILE A 69 3.94 -16.47 14.06
CA ILE A 69 3.16 -15.84 12.99
C ILE A 69 3.27 -14.32 13.13
N VAL A 70 3.77 -13.68 12.09
CA VAL A 70 3.91 -12.21 12.01
C VAL A 70 2.85 -11.70 11.04
N LEU A 71 1.89 -10.92 11.55
CA LEU A 71 0.88 -10.25 10.75
C LEU A 71 1.44 -8.93 10.24
N ILE A 72 1.35 -8.71 8.92
CA ILE A 72 1.74 -7.45 8.28
C ILE A 72 0.57 -6.48 8.33
N SER A 73 0.85 -5.24 8.70
CA SER A 73 -0.08 -4.13 8.59
C SER A 73 0.59 -3.00 7.82
N GLU A 74 -0.12 -2.48 6.82
CA GLU A 74 0.38 -1.44 5.92
C GLU A 74 0.01 -0.05 6.49
N LYS A 75 0.98 0.85 6.55
CA LYS A 75 0.75 2.24 6.92
C LYS A 75 0.43 3.05 5.68
N GLU A 76 -0.65 3.84 5.73
CA GLU A 76 -0.99 4.77 4.66
C GLU A 76 0.17 5.76 4.39
N HIS A 77 0.40 6.03 3.10
CA HIS A 77 1.35 7.03 2.63
C HIS A 77 0.62 8.34 2.33
N ASP A 78 1.27 9.49 2.60
CA ASP A 78 0.64 10.81 2.50
C ASP A 78 0.18 11.17 1.08
N THR A 79 0.89 10.71 0.06
CA THR A 79 0.68 11.11 -1.34
C THR A 79 0.41 9.94 -2.29
N LEU A 80 0.86 8.74 -1.95
CA LEU A 80 0.71 7.56 -2.79
C LEU A 80 -0.38 6.65 -2.21
N LYS A 81 -1.32 6.24 -3.04
CA LYS A 81 -2.36 5.26 -2.69
C LYS A 81 -2.06 3.96 -3.41
N ARG A 82 -2.13 2.85 -2.69
CA ARG A 82 -1.87 1.51 -3.23
C ARG A 82 -3.16 0.87 -3.74
N GLU A 83 -3.08 0.27 -4.92
CA GLU A 83 -4.08 -0.63 -5.48
C GLU A 83 -3.39 -1.88 -6.01
N GLY A 84 -3.35 -2.94 -5.22
CA GLY A 84 -2.54 -4.13 -5.52
C GLY A 84 -1.06 -3.77 -5.69
N ASN A 85 -0.49 -4.01 -6.87
CA ASN A 85 0.89 -3.62 -7.18
C ASN A 85 1.01 -2.23 -7.83
N ASN A 86 -0.12 -1.61 -8.20
CA ASN A 86 -0.13 -0.27 -8.75
C ASN A 86 -0.16 0.79 -7.63
N LEU A 87 0.33 1.96 -7.98
CA LEU A 87 0.28 3.15 -7.14
C LEU A 87 -0.50 4.24 -7.86
N HIS A 88 -1.26 5.01 -7.11
CA HIS A 88 -1.98 6.19 -7.57
C HIS A 88 -1.38 7.43 -6.94
N PHE A 89 -1.21 8.47 -7.73
CA PHE A 89 -0.69 9.78 -7.31
C PHE A 89 -1.54 10.89 -7.89
N ASP A 90 -2.03 11.80 -7.05
CA ASP A 90 -2.80 12.97 -7.46
C ASP A 90 -1.86 14.15 -7.74
N LEU A 91 -1.69 14.49 -9.02
CA LEU A 91 -0.88 15.62 -9.45
C LEU A 91 -1.77 16.83 -9.70
N TYR A 92 -1.56 17.88 -8.91
CA TYR A 92 -2.23 19.17 -9.10
C TYR A 92 -1.38 20.12 -9.93
N ILE A 93 -1.97 20.68 -10.98
CA ILE A 93 -1.37 21.68 -11.84
C ILE A 93 -2.27 22.92 -11.92
N SER A 94 -1.68 24.09 -12.17
CA SER A 94 -2.45 25.33 -12.37
C SER A 94 -3.11 25.36 -13.76
N ILE A 95 -4.09 26.23 -13.94
CA ILE A 95 -4.74 26.47 -15.25
C ILE A 95 -3.69 26.88 -16.30
N SER A 96 -2.74 27.74 -15.95
CA SER A 96 -1.67 28.18 -16.87
C SER A 96 -0.75 27.02 -17.27
N GLU A 97 -0.40 26.15 -16.34
CA GLU A 97 0.40 24.96 -16.63
C GLU A 97 -0.37 23.96 -17.49
N ALA A 98 -1.68 23.81 -17.28
CA ALA A 98 -2.52 22.95 -18.11
C ALA A 98 -2.61 23.46 -19.55
N VAL A 99 -2.73 24.78 -19.75
CA VAL A 99 -2.84 25.40 -21.08
C VAL A 99 -1.50 25.38 -21.81
N LEU A 100 -0.41 25.76 -21.14
CA LEU A 100 0.90 25.96 -21.78
C LEU A 100 1.75 24.68 -21.81
N GLY A 101 1.43 23.69 -20.99
CA GLY A 101 2.28 22.54 -20.73
C GLY A 101 3.36 22.85 -19.70
N VAL A 102 3.83 21.82 -19.01
CA VAL A 102 4.82 21.93 -17.94
C VAL A 102 5.61 20.64 -17.77
N SER A 103 6.84 20.75 -17.27
CA SER A 103 7.57 19.58 -16.77
C SER A 103 7.52 19.58 -15.25
N LYS A 104 7.08 18.48 -14.66
CA LYS A 104 7.01 18.26 -13.21
C LYS A 104 7.93 17.12 -12.82
N GLU A 105 8.51 17.24 -11.65
CA GLU A 105 9.21 16.16 -10.99
C GLU A 105 8.33 15.61 -9.90
N ILE A 106 8.13 14.29 -9.91
CA ILE A 106 7.32 13.59 -8.93
C ILE A 106 8.17 12.54 -8.22
N GLU A 107 7.96 12.43 -6.92
CA GLU A 107 8.60 11.41 -6.11
C GLU A 107 7.89 10.06 -6.31
N THR A 108 8.67 9.02 -6.52
CA THR A 108 8.19 7.64 -6.65
C THR A 108 8.95 6.74 -5.69
N VAL A 109 8.49 5.53 -5.46
CA VAL A 109 9.18 4.54 -4.59
C VAL A 109 10.59 4.17 -5.08
N THR A 110 10.91 4.47 -6.34
CA THR A 110 12.23 4.20 -6.94
C THR A 110 13.06 5.47 -7.17
N GLY A 111 12.67 6.60 -6.58
CA GLY A 111 13.32 7.91 -6.76
C GLY A 111 12.48 8.86 -7.61
N ASN A 112 13.03 10.03 -7.92
CA ASN A 112 12.32 11.07 -8.64
C ASN A 112 12.22 10.79 -10.13
N VAL A 113 11.07 11.07 -10.71
CA VAL A 113 10.82 10.96 -12.16
C VAL A 113 10.31 12.28 -12.70
N ARG A 114 10.95 12.80 -13.75
CA ARG A 114 10.48 13.97 -14.47
C ARG A 114 9.48 13.56 -15.54
N ILE A 115 8.27 14.10 -15.46
CA ILE A 115 7.21 13.94 -16.46
C ILE A 115 7.01 15.25 -17.20
N LYS A 116 6.74 15.16 -18.50
CA LYS A 116 6.36 16.30 -19.34
C LYS A 116 4.87 16.22 -19.62
N LEU A 117 4.15 17.24 -19.21
CA LEU A 117 2.75 17.44 -19.55
C LEU A 117 2.66 18.28 -20.81
N GLU A 118 1.94 17.79 -21.79
CA GLU A 118 1.70 18.52 -23.04
C GLU A 118 0.76 19.70 -22.77
N SER A 119 0.83 20.72 -23.64
CA SER A 119 -0.13 21.83 -23.62
C SER A 119 -1.56 21.34 -23.86
N ARG A 120 -2.52 22.05 -23.29
CA ARG A 120 -3.96 21.75 -23.37
C ARG A 120 -4.37 20.41 -22.74
N ILE A 121 -3.62 19.96 -21.73
CA ILE A 121 -3.97 18.78 -20.98
C ILE A 121 -5.25 18.99 -20.18
N GLN A 122 -6.20 18.06 -20.29
CA GLN A 122 -7.47 18.13 -19.59
C GLN A 122 -7.36 17.55 -18.16
N SER A 123 -8.17 18.08 -17.24
CA SER A 123 -8.33 17.52 -15.91
C SER A 123 -8.94 16.13 -15.97
N GLY A 124 -8.50 15.22 -15.08
CA GLY A 124 -8.93 13.83 -15.08
C GLY A 124 -8.15 12.92 -16.03
N LYS A 125 -7.16 13.43 -16.79
CA LYS A 125 -6.27 12.59 -17.57
C LYS A 125 -5.36 11.79 -16.65
N ILE A 126 -5.23 10.48 -16.93
CA ILE A 126 -4.37 9.58 -16.17
C ILE A 126 -3.12 9.26 -17.02
N LEU A 127 -1.95 9.51 -16.45
CA LEU A 127 -0.67 9.17 -17.05
C LEU A 127 -0.13 7.91 -16.39
N ARG A 128 0.17 6.89 -17.19
CA ARG A 128 0.69 5.61 -16.72
C ARG A 128 2.22 5.58 -16.84
N LEU A 129 2.90 5.51 -15.71
CA LEU A 129 4.34 5.32 -15.65
C LEU A 129 4.65 3.84 -15.39
N ARG A 130 5.00 3.13 -16.46
CA ARG A 130 5.21 1.68 -16.43
C ARG A 130 6.37 1.29 -15.52
N GLY A 131 6.16 0.24 -14.70
CA GLY A 131 7.16 -0.31 -13.81
C GLY A 131 7.55 0.60 -12.63
N LYS A 132 6.77 1.67 -12.35
CA LYS A 132 7.01 2.61 -11.25
C LYS A 132 6.10 2.38 -10.04
N GLY A 133 5.36 1.27 -10.03
CA GLY A 133 4.61 0.77 -8.90
C GLY A 133 5.43 -0.13 -7.97
N LEU A 134 4.75 -0.97 -7.21
CA LEU A 134 5.33 -1.90 -6.23
C LEU A 134 5.69 -3.23 -6.89
N SER A 135 6.68 -3.90 -6.30
CA SER A 135 7.01 -5.28 -6.66
C SER A 135 5.86 -6.23 -6.28
N SER A 136 5.77 -7.36 -6.95
CA SER A 136 4.86 -8.44 -6.59
C SER A 136 5.63 -9.59 -5.95
N ILE A 137 5.03 -10.25 -4.95
CA ILE A 137 5.59 -11.49 -4.38
C ILE A 137 5.49 -12.65 -5.38
N ASN A 138 4.41 -12.68 -6.17
CA ASN A 138 4.02 -13.83 -6.99
C ASN A 138 4.36 -13.67 -8.47
N SER A 139 4.90 -12.53 -8.90
CA SER A 139 5.22 -12.28 -10.31
C SER A 139 6.52 -11.50 -10.47
N TYR A 140 7.15 -11.66 -11.64
CA TYR A 140 8.31 -10.87 -12.01
C TYR A 140 7.87 -9.48 -12.47
N GLY A 141 8.56 -8.43 -11.98
CA GLY A 141 8.34 -7.04 -12.36
C GLY A 141 7.58 -6.24 -11.31
N ASN A 142 7.41 -4.95 -11.62
CA ASN A 142 6.70 -3.99 -10.78
C ASN A 142 5.37 -3.62 -11.44
N GLY A 143 4.41 -3.25 -10.62
CA GLY A 143 3.21 -2.55 -11.07
C GLY A 143 3.55 -1.17 -11.66
N ASP A 144 2.54 -0.39 -11.95
CA ASP A 144 2.66 0.92 -12.56
C ASP A 144 2.30 2.04 -11.57
N LEU A 145 2.79 3.24 -11.83
CA LEU A 145 2.31 4.44 -11.15
C LEU A 145 1.33 5.17 -12.08
N LEU A 146 0.11 5.35 -11.60
CA LEU A 146 -0.98 6.05 -12.26
C LEU A 146 -1.05 7.47 -11.70
N VAL A 147 -0.66 8.44 -12.52
CA VAL A 147 -0.66 9.87 -12.15
C VAL A 147 -1.96 10.50 -12.63
N HIS A 148 -2.82 10.88 -11.68
CA HIS A 148 -4.08 11.57 -11.94
C HIS A 148 -3.84 13.07 -12.04
N VAL A 149 -4.04 13.62 -13.23
CA VAL A 149 -3.84 15.05 -13.44
C VAL A 149 -5.10 15.82 -13.06
N ASN A 150 -4.98 16.69 -12.07
CA ASN A 150 -6.04 17.54 -11.55
C ASN A 150 -5.69 18.99 -11.81
N VAL A 151 -6.54 19.72 -12.56
CA VAL A 151 -6.35 21.15 -12.78
C VAL A 151 -6.94 21.93 -11.61
N TRP A 152 -6.07 22.68 -10.93
CA TRP A 152 -6.44 23.49 -9.77
C TRP A 152 -6.97 24.85 -10.20
N THR A 153 -8.21 25.17 -9.81
CA THR A 153 -8.83 26.47 -10.01
C THR A 153 -8.51 27.37 -8.81
N PRO A 154 -7.96 28.58 -9.01
CA PRO A 154 -7.61 29.49 -7.92
C PRO A 154 -8.86 29.91 -7.15
N LYS A 155 -8.76 29.90 -5.81
CA LYS A 155 -9.87 30.28 -4.90
C LYS A 155 -10.08 31.79 -4.87
N THR A 156 -9.05 32.60 -5.11
CA THR A 156 -9.09 34.08 -5.09
C THR A 156 -8.40 34.62 -6.33
N LEU A 157 -8.93 35.72 -6.86
CA LEU A 157 -8.37 36.44 -8.01
C LEU A 157 -8.21 37.89 -7.65
N ASN A 158 -7.10 38.53 -8.06
CA ASN A 158 -6.95 39.97 -8.03
C ASN A 158 -7.77 40.64 -9.15
N LYS A 159 -7.80 41.99 -9.19
CA LYS A 159 -8.60 42.76 -10.17
C LYS A 159 -8.17 42.48 -11.61
N GLU A 160 -6.86 42.39 -11.88
CA GLU A 160 -6.32 42.18 -13.23
C GLU A 160 -6.63 40.75 -13.72
N GLN A 161 -6.44 39.76 -12.86
CA GLN A 161 -6.77 38.37 -13.17
C GLN A 161 -8.27 38.19 -13.46
N ARG A 162 -9.13 38.89 -12.67
CA ARG A 162 -10.57 38.87 -12.92
C ARG A 162 -10.94 39.51 -14.27
N LEU A 163 -10.31 40.61 -14.61
CA LEU A 163 -10.50 41.25 -15.92
C LEU A 163 -10.07 40.32 -17.06
N PHE A 164 -8.91 39.74 -16.91
CA PHE A 164 -8.40 38.76 -17.90
C PHE A 164 -9.39 37.60 -18.11
N PHE A 165 -9.85 36.96 -17.05
CA PHE A 165 -10.79 35.85 -17.18
C PHE A 165 -12.15 36.26 -17.73
N ASN A 166 -12.62 37.50 -17.41
CA ASN A 166 -13.84 38.01 -17.99
C ASN A 166 -13.72 38.26 -19.50
N GLN A 167 -12.57 38.74 -19.97
CA GLN A 167 -12.30 38.88 -21.42
C GLN A 167 -12.23 37.52 -22.13
N MET A 168 -11.65 36.53 -21.45
CA MET A 168 -11.54 35.19 -22.04
C MET A 168 -12.88 34.44 -22.07
N LYS A 169 -13.85 34.80 -21.24
CA LYS A 169 -15.15 34.13 -21.12
C LYS A 169 -15.92 34.06 -22.47
N GLU A 170 -15.78 35.09 -23.30
CA GLU A 170 -16.46 35.22 -24.60
C GLU A 170 -15.57 34.80 -25.76
N ASN A 171 -14.33 34.39 -25.49
CA ASN A 171 -13.38 33.97 -26.51
C ASN A 171 -13.66 32.51 -26.94
N GLU A 172 -13.79 32.27 -28.24
CA GLU A 172 -14.11 30.97 -28.81
C GLU A 172 -13.17 29.85 -28.33
N ASN A 173 -11.89 30.17 -28.12
CA ASN A 173 -10.91 29.18 -27.65
C ASN A 173 -11.13 28.75 -26.18
N PHE A 174 -11.91 29.48 -25.40
CA PHE A 174 -12.27 29.17 -24.01
C PHE A 174 -13.66 28.56 -23.84
N ILE A 175 -14.43 28.46 -24.94
CA ILE A 175 -15.72 27.78 -24.92
C ILE A 175 -15.47 26.25 -24.93
N PRO A 176 -16.05 25.51 -23.96
CA PRO A 176 -15.86 24.05 -23.90
C PRO A 176 -16.39 23.37 -25.18
N SER A 177 -15.51 22.64 -25.87
CA SER A 177 -15.85 21.86 -27.06
C SER A 177 -15.22 20.45 -26.94
N PRO A 178 -15.79 19.57 -26.09
CA PRO A 178 -15.23 18.25 -25.85
C PRO A 178 -15.31 17.37 -27.09
N GLU A 179 -14.18 16.75 -27.46
CA GLU A 179 -14.12 15.79 -28.56
C GLU A 179 -14.76 14.44 -28.16
N LYS A 180 -15.16 13.62 -29.13
CA LYS A 180 -15.80 12.31 -28.91
C LYS A 180 -14.97 11.34 -28.02
N GLY A 181 -13.67 11.56 -27.89
CA GLY A 181 -12.78 10.78 -27.02
C GLY A 181 -12.66 11.29 -25.59
N GLU A 182 -13.15 12.51 -25.31
CA GLU A 182 -13.15 13.17 -23.99
C GLU A 182 -14.48 12.94 -23.25
N LYS A 183 -15.05 11.76 -23.43
CA LYS A 183 -16.33 11.37 -22.85
C LYS A 183 -16.37 11.57 -21.34
N SER A 184 -17.57 11.89 -20.82
CA SER A 184 -17.80 12.05 -19.40
C SER A 184 -17.44 10.77 -18.64
N PHE A 185 -17.16 10.93 -17.33
CA PHE A 185 -16.87 9.80 -16.44
C PHE A 185 -17.94 8.70 -16.53
N PHE A 186 -19.22 9.06 -16.67
CA PHE A 186 -20.34 8.11 -16.78
C PHE A 186 -20.30 7.30 -18.10
N GLU A 187 -19.87 7.88 -19.20
CA GLU A 187 -19.70 7.14 -20.46
C GLU A 187 -18.52 6.18 -20.39
N LYS A 188 -17.41 6.59 -19.75
CA LYS A 188 -16.26 5.71 -19.51
C LYS A 188 -16.63 4.53 -18.60
N VAL A 189 -17.40 4.78 -17.56
CA VAL A 189 -17.91 3.73 -16.64
C VAL A 189 -18.86 2.79 -17.40
N LYS A 190 -19.78 3.31 -18.23
CA LYS A 190 -20.69 2.48 -19.02
C LYS A 190 -19.93 1.56 -20.01
N ASP A 191 -18.89 2.09 -20.68
CA ASP A 191 -18.06 1.31 -21.61
C ASP A 191 -17.22 0.23 -20.88
N MET A 192 -16.98 0.36 -19.55
CA MET A 192 -16.30 -0.66 -18.73
C MET A 192 -17.21 -1.82 -18.28
N PHE A 193 -18.55 -1.60 -18.28
CA PHE A 193 -19.53 -2.60 -17.86
C PHE A 193 -20.38 -3.14 -19.03
N SER A 194 -20.06 -2.78 -20.27
CA SER A 194 -20.66 -3.30 -21.50
C SER A 194 -19.70 -4.23 -22.21
#